data_40bf1b31ce97681b30221f87980be7f2
#
_entry.id   40bf1b31ce97681b30221f87980be7f2
#
_cell.length_a   1.000
_cell.length_b   1.000
_cell.length_c   1.000
_cell.angle_alpha   90.00
_cell.angle_beta   90.00
_cell.angle_gamma   90.00
#
_symmetry.space_group_name_H-M   'P 1'
#
loop_
_entity.id
_entity.type
_entity.pdbx_description
1 polymer ?
#
loop_
_entity_poly.entity_id
_entity_poly.type
_entity_poly.pdbx_seq_one_letter_code
_entity_poly.pdbx_strand_id
1 'polypeptide(L)'
;MIAGTAFGQQAPTPVFSETLYVAAELAAGGTLGLPAEHEERGIYVVSGDVTVAGAKVAPFHVAVLPPGGTIEIEAASPARLMLFGGARMDGDRHIWWNFVASSRGFIEEAKQRWREQRFPQIPDEREFIPLPEEAKR
;
A
#
# COMPACT_ATOMS: atom_id res chain seq x y z
N MET A 1 -2.49 12.19 7.11
CA MET A 1 -2.44 11.61 5.75
C MET A 1 -1.01 11.46 5.31
N ILE A 2 -0.67 10.35 4.62
CA ILE A 2 0.68 10.06 4.13
C ILE A 2 0.76 10.31 2.63
N ALA A 3 -0.18 9.79 1.84
CA ALA A 3 -0.23 9.98 0.39
C ALA A 3 -1.67 9.91 -0.13
N GLY A 4 -1.93 10.55 -1.25
CA GLY A 4 -3.23 10.55 -1.94
C GLY A 4 -4.27 11.45 -1.30
N THR A 5 -5.53 11.05 -1.41
CA THR A 5 -6.71 11.79 -0.92
C THR A 5 -7.54 10.93 0.03
N ALA A 6 -8.06 11.51 1.09
CA ALA A 6 -9.04 10.89 1.98
C ALA A 6 -9.70 11.94 2.88
N PHE A 7 -10.94 11.68 3.30
CA PHE A 7 -11.67 12.53 4.25
C PHE A 7 -11.74 14.01 3.79
N GLY A 8 -11.87 14.25 2.49
CA GLY A 8 -11.87 15.58 1.89
C GLY A 8 -10.54 16.31 1.96
N GLN A 9 -9.43 15.63 2.24
CA GLN A 9 -8.08 16.18 2.32
C GLN A 9 -7.14 15.52 1.30
N GLN A 10 -6.08 16.25 0.93
CA GLN A 10 -5.03 15.76 0.04
C GLN A 10 -3.67 15.84 0.74
N ALA A 11 -2.88 14.77 0.66
CA ALA A 11 -1.50 14.78 1.12
C ALA A 11 -0.59 15.53 0.14
N PRO A 12 0.50 16.18 0.61
CA PRO A 12 1.45 16.85 -0.26
C PRO A 12 2.35 15.88 -1.04
N THR A 13 2.38 14.60 -0.67
CA THR A 13 3.18 13.57 -1.34
C THR A 13 2.66 13.34 -2.76
N PRO A 14 3.51 13.49 -3.80
CA PRO A 14 3.13 13.20 -5.18
C PRO A 14 2.70 11.75 -5.36
N VAL A 15 1.59 11.53 -6.05
CA VAL A 15 1.10 10.20 -6.43
C VAL A 15 0.86 10.15 -7.94
N PHE A 16 1.05 8.98 -8.55
CA PHE A 16 0.92 8.78 -10.01
C PHE A 16 -0.39 8.06 -10.40
N SER A 17 -1.17 7.70 -9.41
CA SER A 17 -2.52 7.14 -9.55
C SER A 17 -3.37 7.57 -8.36
N GLU A 18 -4.67 7.39 -8.45
CA GLU A 18 -5.56 7.57 -7.32
C GLU A 18 -5.10 6.67 -6.16
N THR A 19 -4.83 7.28 -5.02
CA THR A 19 -4.21 6.63 -3.86
C THR A 19 -4.90 7.07 -2.58
N LEU A 20 -5.05 6.11 -1.67
CA LEU A 20 -5.42 6.29 -0.27
C LEU A 20 -4.29 5.73 0.60
N TYR A 21 -3.63 6.55 1.39
CA TYR A 21 -2.67 6.08 2.39
C TYR A 21 -2.69 6.98 3.63
N VAL A 22 -3.23 6.44 4.72
CA VAL A 22 -3.47 7.18 5.98
C VAL A 22 -3.00 6.35 7.17
N ALA A 23 -2.23 6.96 8.06
CA ALA A 23 -2.04 6.43 9.41
C ALA A 23 -3.14 7.00 10.32
N ALA A 24 -3.80 6.15 11.07
CA ALA A 24 -4.83 6.52 12.03
C ALA A 24 -4.50 5.97 13.42
N GLU A 25 -4.72 6.77 14.44
CA GLU A 25 -4.63 6.37 15.85
C GLU A 25 -5.99 6.61 16.49
N LEU A 26 -6.52 5.57 17.14
CA LEU A 26 -7.79 5.61 17.83
C LEU A 26 -7.57 5.38 19.32
N ALA A 27 -8.24 6.16 20.15
CA ALA A 27 -8.32 5.87 21.59
C ALA A 27 -9.23 4.66 21.83
N ALA A 28 -9.16 4.09 23.04
CA ALA A 28 -10.13 3.06 23.46
C ALA A 28 -11.56 3.60 23.39
N GLY A 29 -12.47 2.87 22.77
CA GLY A 29 -13.84 3.27 22.49
C GLY A 29 -13.98 4.23 21.30
N GLY A 30 -12.88 4.57 20.63
CA GLY A 30 -12.91 5.45 19.46
C GLY A 30 -13.44 4.74 18.21
N THR A 31 -14.11 5.50 17.35
CA THR A 31 -14.63 5.03 16.06
C THR A 31 -14.11 5.88 14.92
N LEU A 32 -14.01 5.29 13.72
CA LEU A 32 -13.64 5.97 12.50
C LEU A 32 -14.45 5.43 11.32
N GLY A 33 -15.16 6.30 10.61
CA GLY A 33 -15.83 5.94 9.36
C GLY A 33 -14.89 6.13 8.17
N LEU A 34 -14.49 5.06 7.49
CA LEU A 34 -13.75 5.13 6.24
C LEU A 34 -14.73 5.31 5.07
N PRO A 35 -14.77 6.47 4.40
CA PRO A 35 -15.73 6.74 3.33
C PRO A 35 -15.43 5.91 2.08
N ALA A 36 -16.42 5.81 1.18
CA ALA A 36 -16.32 5.10 -0.09
C ALA A 36 -15.73 5.98 -1.22
N GLU A 37 -14.73 6.79 -0.90
CA GLU A 37 -14.10 7.70 -1.88
C GLU A 37 -13.21 6.96 -2.89
N HIS A 38 -12.80 5.72 -2.56
CA HIS A 38 -11.92 4.89 -3.39
C HIS A 38 -12.55 3.52 -3.66
N GLU A 39 -12.28 2.97 -4.84
CA GLU A 39 -12.83 1.66 -5.26
C GLU A 39 -12.25 0.51 -4.44
N GLU A 40 -10.94 0.47 -4.31
CA GLU A 40 -10.24 -0.55 -3.50
C GLU A 40 -9.77 0.05 -2.20
N ARG A 41 -10.09 -0.61 -1.09
CA ARG A 41 -9.73 -0.16 0.26
C ARG A 41 -9.33 -1.33 1.13
N GLY A 42 -8.33 -1.11 1.97
CA GLY A 42 -7.88 -2.07 2.98
C GLY A 42 -7.49 -1.37 4.27
N ILE A 43 -7.54 -2.12 5.36
CA ILE A 43 -7.15 -1.68 6.69
C ILE A 43 -6.14 -2.67 7.24
N TYR A 44 -4.94 -2.21 7.53
CA TYR A 44 -3.92 -2.99 8.24
C TYR A 44 -3.92 -2.58 9.71
N VAL A 45 -4.12 -3.54 10.60
CA VAL A 45 -4.08 -3.33 12.05
C VAL A 45 -2.62 -3.48 12.52
N VAL A 46 -2.00 -2.38 12.94
CA VAL A 46 -0.65 -2.39 13.51
C VAL A 46 -0.69 -2.85 14.97
N SER A 47 -1.66 -2.34 15.74
CA SER A 47 -1.84 -2.69 17.15
C SER A 47 -3.26 -2.38 17.62
N GLY A 48 -3.67 -2.98 18.74
CA GLY A 48 -4.96 -2.78 19.40
C GLY A 48 -6.03 -3.81 19.02
N ASP A 49 -7.15 -3.76 19.74
CA ASP A 49 -8.33 -4.59 19.52
C ASP A 49 -9.29 -3.83 18.61
N VAL A 50 -9.41 -4.24 17.36
CA VAL A 50 -10.13 -3.53 16.32
C VAL A 50 -11.23 -4.39 15.74
N THR A 51 -12.38 -3.76 15.52
CA THR A 51 -13.52 -4.31 14.78
C THR A 51 -13.73 -3.49 13.51
N VAL A 52 -13.85 -4.13 12.37
CA VAL A 52 -14.08 -3.53 11.05
C VAL A 52 -15.36 -4.11 10.48
N ALA A 53 -16.36 -3.27 10.24
CA ALA A 53 -17.68 -3.70 9.77
C ALA A 53 -18.27 -4.86 10.62
N GLY A 54 -18.11 -4.81 11.93
CA GLY A 54 -18.59 -5.83 12.87
C GLY A 54 -17.69 -7.07 13.00
N ALA A 55 -16.63 -7.21 12.22
CA ALA A 55 -15.69 -8.33 12.30
C ALA A 55 -14.39 -7.94 13.02
N LYS A 56 -13.94 -8.78 13.96
CA LYS A 56 -12.64 -8.57 14.63
C LYS A 56 -11.49 -8.79 13.67
N VAL A 57 -10.52 -7.87 13.68
CA VAL A 57 -9.28 -7.95 12.91
C VAL A 57 -8.10 -7.93 13.88
N ALA A 58 -7.33 -9.01 13.91
CA ALA A 58 -6.18 -9.12 14.80
C ALA A 58 -5.02 -8.21 14.33
N PRO A 59 -4.11 -7.79 15.23
CA PRO A 59 -2.87 -7.13 14.84
C PRO A 59 -2.10 -7.92 13.78
N PHE A 60 -1.43 -7.19 12.88
CA PHE A 60 -0.66 -7.70 11.74
C PHE A 60 -1.51 -8.37 10.64
N HIS A 61 -2.83 -8.14 10.64
CA HIS A 61 -3.74 -8.59 9.59
C HIS A 61 -4.29 -7.43 8.79
N VAL A 62 -4.64 -7.75 7.55
CA VAL A 62 -5.31 -6.83 6.62
C VAL A 62 -6.77 -7.24 6.48
N ALA A 63 -7.67 -6.28 6.69
CA ALA A 63 -9.04 -6.39 6.24
C ALA A 63 -9.17 -5.79 4.84
N VAL A 64 -9.49 -6.61 3.85
CA VAL A 64 -9.84 -6.15 2.50
C VAL A 64 -11.33 -5.81 2.50
N LEU A 65 -11.66 -4.60 2.06
CA LEU A 65 -13.02 -4.09 2.17
C LEU A 65 -13.78 -4.27 0.84
N PRO A 66 -15.09 -4.54 0.91
CA PRO A 66 -15.92 -4.53 -0.28
C PRO A 66 -16.01 -3.10 -0.87
N PRO A 67 -16.26 -2.97 -2.17
CA PRO A 67 -16.52 -1.68 -2.78
C PRO A 67 -17.82 -1.06 -2.24
N GLY A 68 -17.89 0.28 -2.26
CA GLY A 68 -19.06 1.05 -1.85
C GLY A 68 -19.27 1.12 -0.33
N GLY A 69 -20.09 2.07 0.09
CA GLY A 69 -20.45 2.29 1.50
C GLY A 69 -19.32 2.80 2.38
N THR A 70 -19.67 3.53 3.43
CA THR A 70 -18.75 3.87 4.52
C THR A 70 -18.55 2.64 5.40
N ILE A 71 -17.31 2.32 5.73
CA ILE A 71 -16.96 1.21 6.64
C ILE A 71 -16.65 1.79 8.02
N GLU A 72 -17.35 1.31 9.01
CA GLU A 72 -17.10 1.66 10.41
C GLU A 72 -15.97 0.81 10.99
N ILE A 73 -15.06 1.49 11.68
CA ILE A 73 -13.93 0.91 12.39
C ILE A 73 -14.07 1.29 13.85
N GLU A 74 -14.03 0.33 14.75
CA GLU A 74 -14.15 0.51 16.18
C GLU A 74 -12.89 -0.01 16.88
N ALA A 75 -12.41 0.72 17.88
CA ALA A 75 -11.25 0.33 18.68
C ALA A 75 -11.68 0.07 20.14
N ALA A 76 -11.63 -1.16 20.60
CA ALA A 76 -11.91 -1.50 22.01
C ALA A 76 -10.75 -1.14 22.95
N SER A 77 -9.52 -1.06 22.45
CA SER A 77 -8.32 -0.58 23.13
C SER A 77 -7.63 0.47 22.26
N PRO A 78 -6.63 1.24 22.77
CA PRO A 78 -5.84 2.13 21.93
C PRO A 78 -5.28 1.39 20.73
N ALA A 79 -5.56 1.87 19.52
CA ALA A 79 -5.25 1.17 18.29
C ALA A 79 -4.49 2.07 17.29
N ARG A 80 -3.62 1.44 16.51
CA ARG A 80 -2.92 2.07 15.38
C ARG A 80 -3.22 1.29 14.11
N LEU A 81 -3.62 2.01 13.07
CA LEU A 81 -4.10 1.48 11.81
C LEU A 81 -3.40 2.14 10.63
N MET A 82 -3.25 1.40 9.53
CA MET A 82 -2.94 1.94 8.21
C MET A 82 -4.14 1.69 7.30
N LEU A 83 -4.70 2.77 6.76
CA LEU A 83 -5.75 2.73 5.75
C LEU A 83 -5.08 2.92 4.40
N PHE A 84 -5.35 2.04 3.46
CA PHE A 84 -4.72 2.08 2.14
C PHE A 84 -5.67 1.63 1.04
N GLY A 85 -5.39 2.08 -0.19
CA GLY A 85 -6.22 1.78 -1.34
C GLY A 85 -6.04 2.77 -2.47
N GLY A 86 -7.05 2.84 -3.33
CA GLY A 86 -7.07 3.74 -4.49
C GLY A 86 -7.98 3.23 -5.59
N ALA A 87 -7.68 3.64 -6.83
CA ALA A 87 -8.32 3.09 -8.00
C ALA A 87 -7.90 1.63 -8.22
N ARG A 88 -8.81 0.85 -8.75
CA ARG A 88 -8.51 -0.51 -9.19
C ARG A 88 -7.43 -0.49 -10.28
N MET A 89 -6.50 -1.43 -10.21
CA MET A 89 -5.49 -1.58 -11.25
C MET A 89 -6.11 -2.00 -12.59
N ASP A 90 -5.58 -1.45 -13.68
CA ASP A 90 -6.00 -1.71 -15.06
C ASP A 90 -5.53 -3.07 -15.62
N GLY A 91 -4.91 -3.90 -14.80
CA GLY A 91 -4.44 -5.24 -15.14
C GLY A 91 -3.40 -5.76 -14.16
N ASP A 92 -2.91 -6.96 -14.46
CA ASP A 92 -1.92 -7.64 -13.62
C ASP A 92 -0.60 -6.87 -13.54
N ARG A 93 0.07 -7.03 -12.41
CA ARG A 93 1.45 -6.55 -12.21
C ARG A 93 2.39 -7.72 -12.03
N HIS A 94 3.49 -7.68 -12.77
CA HIS A 94 4.59 -8.63 -12.67
C HIS A 94 5.61 -8.07 -11.67
N ILE A 95 6.01 -8.90 -10.73
CA ILE A 95 7.00 -8.54 -9.71
C ILE A 95 8.18 -9.49 -9.85
N TRP A 96 9.37 -8.94 -9.93
CA TRP A 96 10.60 -9.70 -9.88
C TRP A 96 11.66 -8.88 -9.14
N TRP A 97 12.19 -9.44 -8.05
CA TRP A 97 13.07 -8.76 -7.13
C TRP A 97 12.43 -7.41 -6.67
N ASN A 98 13.03 -6.26 -6.97
CA ASN A 98 12.49 -4.92 -6.68
C ASN A 98 11.83 -4.24 -7.90
N PHE A 99 11.69 -4.95 -9.02
CA PHE A 99 11.01 -4.43 -10.20
C PHE A 99 9.54 -4.82 -10.20
N VAL A 100 8.69 -3.85 -10.52
CA VAL A 100 7.26 -4.01 -10.73
C VAL A 100 6.89 -3.42 -12.08
N ALA A 101 6.18 -4.16 -12.91
CA ALA A 101 5.80 -3.69 -14.24
C ALA A 101 4.46 -4.29 -14.70
N SER A 102 3.82 -3.65 -15.69
CA SER A 102 2.59 -4.13 -16.32
C SER A 102 2.80 -5.26 -17.32
N SER A 103 4.05 -5.57 -17.68
CA SER A 103 4.38 -6.71 -18.56
C SER A 103 5.69 -7.36 -18.17
N ARG A 104 5.83 -8.64 -18.51
CA ARG A 104 7.10 -9.37 -18.33
C ARG A 104 8.22 -8.78 -19.17
N GLY A 105 7.91 -8.23 -20.37
CA GLY A 105 8.89 -7.58 -21.22
C GLY A 105 9.59 -6.42 -20.53
N PHE A 106 8.83 -5.58 -19.81
CA PHE A 106 9.40 -4.48 -19.04
C PHE A 106 10.27 -4.96 -17.86
N ILE A 107 9.95 -6.12 -17.26
CA ILE A 107 10.84 -6.73 -16.26
C ILE A 107 12.16 -7.14 -16.89
N GLU A 108 12.16 -7.80 -18.06
CA GLU A 108 13.40 -8.20 -18.73
C GLU A 108 14.24 -7.00 -19.19
N GLU A 109 13.58 -5.95 -19.69
CA GLU A 109 14.27 -4.68 -20.01
C GLU A 109 14.90 -4.07 -18.74
N ALA A 110 14.18 -4.02 -17.62
CA ALA A 110 14.69 -3.51 -16.35
C ALA A 110 15.91 -4.32 -15.88
N LYS A 111 15.87 -5.66 -15.96
CA LYS A 111 17.01 -6.54 -15.64
C LYS A 111 18.23 -6.19 -16.52
N GLN A 112 18.03 -6.01 -17.80
CA GLN A 112 19.12 -5.65 -18.71
C GLN A 112 19.71 -4.29 -18.35
N ARG A 113 18.88 -3.26 -18.17
CA ARG A 113 19.30 -1.91 -17.77
C ARG A 113 20.06 -1.93 -16.44
N TRP A 114 19.67 -2.79 -15.48
CA TRP A 114 20.36 -2.94 -14.20
C TRP A 114 21.74 -3.55 -14.39
N ARG A 115 21.86 -4.65 -15.15
CA ARG A 115 23.17 -5.28 -15.45
C ARG A 115 24.14 -4.32 -16.13
N GLU A 116 23.63 -3.46 -17.00
CA GLU A 116 24.39 -2.45 -17.76
C GLU A 116 24.56 -1.13 -16.99
N GLN A 117 24.08 -1.06 -15.73
CA GLN A 117 24.14 0.13 -14.87
C GLN A 117 23.56 1.40 -15.55
N ARG A 118 22.47 1.23 -16.32
CA ARG A 118 21.81 2.32 -17.06
C ARG A 118 20.67 2.99 -16.30
N PHE A 119 20.48 2.70 -15.01
CA PHE A 119 19.61 3.48 -14.14
C PHE A 119 20.35 4.76 -13.67
N PRO A 120 19.62 5.84 -13.36
CA PRO A 120 20.23 7.03 -12.78
C PRO A 120 21.04 6.67 -11.54
N GLN A 121 22.26 7.18 -11.48
CA GLN A 121 23.14 6.94 -10.34
C GLN A 121 22.71 7.80 -9.15
N ILE A 122 22.80 7.25 -7.94
CA ILE A 122 22.63 8.00 -6.70
C ILE A 122 23.92 8.78 -6.46
N PRO A 123 23.87 10.09 -6.23
CA PRO A 123 25.06 10.88 -5.94
C PRO A 123 25.84 10.27 -4.76
N ASP A 124 27.17 10.17 -4.93
CA ASP A 124 28.12 9.64 -3.94
C ASP A 124 27.96 8.15 -3.58
N GLU A 125 27.02 7.43 -4.19
CA GLU A 125 26.88 5.98 -4.01
C GLU A 125 27.81 5.23 -4.97
N ARG A 126 28.54 4.24 -4.42
CA ARG A 126 29.47 3.38 -5.18
C ARG A 126 29.13 1.90 -5.07
N GLU A 127 28.23 1.56 -4.17
CA GLU A 127 27.81 0.16 -3.99
C GLU A 127 26.92 -0.26 -5.16
N PHE A 128 27.18 -1.44 -5.69
CA PHE A 128 26.34 -2.08 -6.70
C PHE A 128 25.84 -3.42 -6.18
N ILE A 129 24.52 -3.56 -6.10
CA ILE A 129 23.86 -4.81 -5.72
C ILE A 129 23.58 -5.60 -7.00
N PRO A 130 24.25 -6.74 -7.26
CA PRO A 130 23.97 -7.54 -8.44
C PRO A 130 22.56 -8.13 -8.41
N LEU A 131 22.02 -8.46 -9.58
CA LEU A 131 20.74 -9.16 -9.67
C LEU A 131 20.82 -10.51 -8.94
N PRO A 132 19.75 -10.93 -8.25
CA PRO A 132 19.71 -12.27 -7.66
C PRO A 132 19.82 -13.34 -8.74
N GLU A 133 20.51 -14.44 -8.42
CA GLU A 133 20.57 -15.60 -9.31
C GLU A 133 19.15 -16.17 -9.48
N GLU A 134 18.77 -16.44 -10.73
CA GLU A 134 17.50 -17.11 -11.00
C GLU A 134 17.59 -18.55 -10.45
N ALA A 135 16.67 -18.89 -9.53
CA ALA A 135 16.58 -20.25 -9.04
C ALA A 135 16.39 -21.18 -10.25
N LYS A 136 17.34 -22.06 -10.49
CA LYS A 136 17.21 -23.13 -11.51
C LYS A 136 15.99 -23.96 -11.11
N ARG A 137 14.90 -23.85 -11.90
CA ARG A 137 13.71 -24.69 -11.79
C ARG A 137 14.00 -26.09 -12.32
#